data_0b9d5705dbeb9368604bf36d9293d6a3
#
_entry.id   0b9d5705dbeb9368604bf36d9293d6a3
#
_cell.length_a   1.000
_cell.length_b   1.000
_cell.length_c   1.000
_cell.angle_alpha   90.00
_cell.angle_beta   90.00
_cell.angle_gamma   90.00
#
_symmetry.space_group_name_H-M   'P 1'
#
loop_
_entity.id
_entity.type
_entity.pdbx_description
1 polymer ?
#
loop_
_entity_poly.entity_id
_entity_poly.type
_entity_poly.pdbx_seq_one_letter_code
_entity_poly.pdbx_strand_id
1 'polypeptide(L)'
;KGQKRSLYSGGVRVPFSVRWPGVVPQGNVDRTSVITAVDLLPTFLEVAGVELPESFHPDGESVLSALQGRRFEREKPIFWEWKGPKKHSFDKSSKQYNWPHLGIRQGRWKLMTNLQLQRTELYDLVGDWAEAKDVSSDRPQIVQELLAKLERWKSTLPLEPAKSTLSKARKQR
;
A
#
# COMPACT_ATOMS: atom_id res chain seq x y z
N LYS A 1 -1.73 -10.05 11.21
CA LYS A 1 -1.72 -11.26 10.35
C LYS A 1 -0.65 -11.11 9.27
N GLY A 2 -0.13 -12.23 8.73
CA GLY A 2 0.87 -12.23 7.66
C GLY A 2 2.31 -12.01 8.13
N GLN A 3 3.23 -12.10 7.16
CA GLN A 3 4.66 -11.91 7.33
C GLN A 3 5.27 -11.40 6.02
N LYS A 4 6.57 -11.23 5.93
CA LYS A 4 7.29 -10.86 4.68
C LYS A 4 6.72 -11.60 3.47
N ARG A 5 6.47 -10.89 2.36
CA ARG A 5 5.84 -11.37 1.12
C ARG A 5 4.33 -11.57 1.22
N SER A 6 3.67 -10.89 2.13
CA SER A 6 2.22 -10.89 2.27
C SER A 6 1.69 -9.47 2.20
N LEU A 7 0.47 -9.29 1.70
CA LEU A 7 -0.23 -8.00 1.73
C LEU A 7 -0.92 -7.72 3.08
N TYR A 8 -0.94 -8.67 3.99
CA TYR A 8 -1.37 -8.42 5.37
C TYR A 8 -0.42 -7.47 6.10
N SER A 9 -0.87 -6.86 7.16
CA SER A 9 -0.12 -5.85 7.92
C SER A 9 1.26 -6.33 8.37
N GLY A 10 1.41 -7.62 8.70
CA GLY A 10 2.72 -8.20 9.03
C GLY A 10 3.71 -8.23 7.86
N GLY A 11 3.26 -8.05 6.62
CA GLY A 11 4.11 -8.01 5.43
C GLY A 11 4.35 -6.61 4.87
N VAL A 12 3.42 -5.67 5.10
CA VAL A 12 3.47 -4.32 4.51
C VAL A 12 3.69 -3.21 5.53
N ARG A 13 3.42 -3.45 6.82
CA ARG A 13 3.62 -2.47 7.88
C ARG A 13 5.05 -2.56 8.40
N VAL A 14 5.82 -1.50 8.22
CA VAL A 14 7.21 -1.41 8.65
C VAL A 14 7.41 -0.19 9.56
N PRO A 15 8.38 -0.21 10.48
CA PRO A 15 8.79 0.98 11.20
C PRO A 15 9.23 2.09 10.23
N PHE A 16 8.85 3.32 10.53
CA PHE A 16 9.26 4.50 9.79
C PHE A 16 9.77 5.54 10.80
N SER A 17 10.97 6.03 10.62
CA SER A 17 11.54 7.06 11.48
C SER A 17 12.18 8.16 10.65
N VAL A 18 12.01 9.41 11.10
CA VAL A 18 12.54 10.60 10.45
C VAL A 18 13.31 11.42 11.48
N ARG A 19 14.48 11.91 11.06
CA ARG A 19 15.25 12.89 11.82
C ARG A 19 15.46 14.13 10.95
N TRP A 20 14.86 15.25 11.35
CA TRP A 20 15.02 16.53 10.69
C TRP A 20 15.01 17.65 11.74
N PRO A 21 16.18 17.99 12.28
CA PRO A 21 16.30 19.00 13.34
C PRO A 21 15.68 20.35 12.92
N GLY A 22 14.92 20.94 13.82
CA GLY A 22 14.24 22.22 13.57
C GLY A 22 12.90 22.12 12.82
N VAL A 23 12.56 20.97 12.23
CA VAL A 23 11.31 20.77 11.48
C VAL A 23 10.46 19.64 12.08
N VAL A 24 11.07 18.49 12.35
CA VAL A 24 10.37 17.36 12.96
C VAL A 24 10.55 17.42 14.47
N PRO A 25 9.46 17.41 15.25
CA PRO A 25 9.54 17.44 16.71
C PRO A 25 10.31 16.23 17.27
N GLN A 26 11.24 16.50 18.17
CA GLN A 26 12.03 15.46 18.81
C GLN A 26 11.16 14.60 19.71
N GLY A 27 11.33 13.27 19.63
CA GLY A 27 10.63 12.30 20.48
C GLY A 27 9.14 12.12 20.14
N ASN A 28 8.64 12.75 19.08
CA ASN A 28 7.27 12.54 18.64
C ASN A 28 7.04 11.12 18.12
N VAL A 29 5.95 10.50 18.55
CA VAL A 29 5.50 9.18 18.07
C VAL A 29 4.11 9.31 17.51
N ASP A 30 4.00 9.37 16.19
CA ASP A 30 2.72 9.34 15.49
C ASP A 30 2.19 7.89 15.40
N ARG A 31 0.97 7.67 15.87
CA ARG A 31 0.28 6.38 15.87
C ARG A 31 -0.96 6.37 14.97
N THR A 32 -1.26 7.46 14.33
CA THR A 32 -2.52 7.71 13.60
C THR A 32 -2.33 7.91 12.11
N SER A 33 -1.29 8.61 11.71
CA SER A 33 -1.01 8.87 10.30
C SER A 33 -0.68 7.61 9.53
N VAL A 34 -1.20 7.53 8.33
CA VAL A 34 -0.95 6.42 7.40
C VAL A 34 -0.03 6.91 6.31
N ILE A 35 1.22 6.46 6.37
CA ILE A 35 2.30 6.88 5.47
C ILE A 35 2.79 5.67 4.68
N THR A 36 3.13 5.88 3.42
CA THR A 36 3.68 4.86 2.53
C THR A 36 4.81 5.42 1.66
N ALA A 37 5.62 4.57 1.05
CA ALA A 37 6.78 5.00 0.28
C ALA A 37 6.44 5.90 -0.92
N VAL A 38 5.24 5.76 -1.51
CA VAL A 38 4.79 6.62 -2.62
C VAL A 38 4.57 8.07 -2.20
N ASP A 39 4.46 8.35 -0.89
CA ASP A 39 4.28 9.70 -0.34
C ASP A 39 5.60 10.49 -0.28
N LEU A 40 6.73 9.81 -0.35
CA LEU A 40 8.04 10.47 -0.21
C LEU A 40 8.30 11.45 -1.34
N LEU A 41 7.94 11.11 -2.58
CA LEU A 41 8.14 12.01 -3.71
C LEU A 41 7.36 13.32 -3.55
N PRO A 42 6.04 13.34 -3.40
CA PRO A 42 5.30 14.60 -3.22
C PRO A 42 5.74 15.34 -1.96
N THR A 43 6.12 14.65 -0.88
CA THR A 43 6.64 15.30 0.33
C THR A 43 7.96 16.01 0.08
N PHE A 44 8.91 15.39 -0.62
CA PHE A 44 10.20 16.00 -0.91
C PHE A 44 10.08 17.17 -1.89
N LEU A 45 9.15 17.11 -2.84
CA LEU A 45 8.90 18.21 -3.75
C LEU A 45 8.30 19.42 -3.01
N GLU A 46 7.34 19.20 -2.11
CA GLU A 46 6.81 20.25 -1.24
C GLU A 46 7.92 20.88 -0.39
N VAL A 47 8.78 20.06 0.22
CA VAL A 47 9.93 20.53 1.01
C VAL A 47 10.90 21.38 0.17
N ALA A 48 11.12 20.99 -1.09
CA ALA A 48 12.01 21.68 -2.01
C ALA A 48 11.36 22.92 -2.67
N GLY A 49 10.07 23.17 -2.47
CA GLY A 49 9.31 24.21 -3.15
C GLY A 49 9.20 24.00 -4.66
N VAL A 50 9.23 22.72 -5.09
CA VAL A 50 9.15 22.35 -6.51
C VAL A 50 7.73 21.91 -6.84
N GLU A 51 7.12 22.56 -7.81
CA GLU A 51 5.80 22.17 -8.32
C GLU A 51 5.92 20.96 -9.26
N LEU A 52 4.96 20.05 -9.14
CA LEU A 52 4.82 18.93 -10.07
C LEU A 52 4.30 19.42 -11.42
N PRO A 53 4.79 18.89 -12.55
CA PRO A 53 4.15 19.13 -13.84
C PRO A 53 2.67 18.72 -13.80
N GLU A 54 1.79 19.51 -14.39
CA GLU A 54 0.33 19.23 -14.43
C GLU A 54 0.02 17.84 -15.00
N SER A 55 0.85 17.32 -15.89
CA SER A 55 0.69 15.98 -16.50
C SER A 55 1.09 14.84 -15.57
N PHE A 56 1.71 15.12 -14.42
CA PHE A 56 2.19 14.09 -13.50
C PHE A 56 1.33 14.03 -12.24
N HIS A 57 0.63 12.93 -12.06
CA HIS A 57 -0.23 12.67 -10.92
C HIS A 57 0.40 11.57 -10.03
N PRO A 58 1.07 11.93 -8.93
CA PRO A 58 1.68 10.95 -8.03
C PRO A 58 0.62 10.08 -7.36
N ASP A 59 0.92 8.79 -7.17
CA ASP A 59 0.08 7.87 -6.40
C ASP A 59 -0.04 8.27 -4.92
N GLY A 60 1.01 8.91 -4.38
CA GLY A 60 1.06 9.40 -3.01
C GLY A 60 0.56 10.84 -2.86
N GLU A 61 0.57 11.31 -1.62
CA GLU A 61 0.29 12.67 -1.21
C GLU A 61 1.34 13.15 -0.21
N SER A 62 1.55 14.47 -0.09
CA SER A 62 2.54 14.97 0.86
C SER A 62 2.11 14.69 2.30
N VAL A 63 3.05 14.18 3.07
CA VAL A 63 2.90 13.91 4.50
C VAL A 63 3.72 14.86 5.37
N LEU A 64 4.11 16.02 4.81
CA LEU A 64 4.92 17.01 5.51
C LEU A 64 4.26 17.46 6.82
N SER A 65 2.93 17.66 6.81
CA SER A 65 2.18 18.01 8.01
C SER A 65 2.31 16.96 9.13
N ALA A 66 2.23 15.66 8.79
CA ALA A 66 2.45 14.59 9.75
C ALA A 66 3.89 14.60 10.30
N LEU A 67 4.88 14.81 9.44
CA LEU A 67 6.29 14.90 9.86
C LEU A 67 6.52 16.08 10.82
N GLN A 68 5.80 17.16 10.65
CA GLN A 68 5.83 18.33 11.54
C GLN A 68 5.01 18.14 12.84
N GLY A 69 4.47 16.94 13.09
CA GLY A 69 3.66 16.62 14.27
C GLY A 69 2.23 17.18 14.22
N ARG A 70 1.76 17.60 13.07
CA ARG A 70 0.37 18.07 12.87
C ARG A 70 -0.53 16.91 12.47
N ARG A 71 -1.85 17.10 12.67
CA ARG A 71 -2.85 16.11 12.20
C ARG A 71 -2.76 15.94 10.68
N PHE A 72 -2.73 14.70 10.25
CA PHE A 72 -2.76 14.31 8.84
C PHE A 72 -3.83 13.23 8.65
N GLU A 73 -4.72 13.46 7.71
CA GLU A 73 -5.73 12.49 7.27
C GLU A 73 -5.48 12.20 5.79
N ARG A 74 -5.19 10.93 5.49
CA ARG A 74 -4.94 10.48 4.13
C ARG A 74 -6.23 10.48 3.30
N GLU A 75 -6.20 11.15 2.15
CA GLU A 75 -7.31 11.18 1.20
C GLU A 75 -7.16 10.11 0.11
N LYS A 76 -5.93 9.96 -0.40
CA LYS A 76 -5.66 8.99 -1.47
C LYS A 76 -5.64 7.57 -0.94
N PRO A 77 -6.31 6.62 -1.63
CA PRO A 77 -6.19 5.21 -1.29
C PRO A 77 -4.77 4.70 -1.54
N ILE A 78 -4.38 3.67 -0.80
CA ILE A 78 -3.14 2.93 -1.02
C ILE A 78 -3.48 1.63 -1.72
N PHE A 79 -2.77 1.32 -2.80
CA PHE A 79 -2.95 0.10 -3.55
C PHE A 79 -1.72 -0.79 -3.47
N TRP A 80 -1.93 -2.08 -3.54
CA TRP A 80 -0.86 -3.08 -3.61
C TRP A 80 -1.18 -4.15 -4.64
N GLU A 81 -0.16 -4.55 -5.39
CA GLU A 81 -0.16 -5.76 -6.21
C GLU A 81 0.99 -6.66 -5.77
N TRP A 82 0.70 -7.93 -5.53
CA TRP A 82 1.69 -8.95 -5.25
C TRP A 82 1.63 -10.05 -6.31
N LYS A 83 2.57 -10.02 -7.22
CA LYS A 83 2.82 -11.11 -8.18
C LYS A 83 3.91 -12.01 -7.60
N GLY A 84 3.55 -12.93 -6.72
CA GLY A 84 4.50 -13.85 -6.10
C GLY A 84 5.41 -14.55 -7.13
N PRO A 85 6.59 -15.05 -6.72
CA PRO A 85 7.50 -15.73 -7.62
C PRO A 85 6.84 -16.97 -8.23
N LYS A 86 6.74 -17.02 -9.56
CA LYS A 86 6.09 -18.12 -10.32
C LYS A 86 6.73 -19.51 -10.06
N LYS A 87 7.97 -19.60 -9.51
CA LYS A 87 8.72 -20.86 -9.41
C LYS A 87 9.55 -21.11 -8.13
N HIS A 88 9.68 -20.17 -7.20
CA HIS A 88 10.51 -20.39 -6.02
C HIS A 88 9.76 -20.04 -4.73
N SER A 89 8.93 -20.95 -4.29
CA SER A 89 8.54 -21.00 -2.88
C SER A 89 9.67 -21.68 -2.13
N PHE A 90 10.50 -20.92 -1.44
CA PHE A 90 11.52 -21.48 -0.52
C PHE A 90 10.89 -22.17 0.70
N ASP A 91 9.58 -22.08 0.84
CA ASP A 91 8.87 -22.64 1.97
C ASP A 91 7.49 -23.16 1.53
N LYS A 92 7.32 -24.46 1.60
CA LYS A 92 6.03 -25.14 1.34
C LYS A 92 4.96 -24.69 2.36
N SER A 93 5.36 -24.20 3.55
CA SER A 93 4.45 -23.64 4.56
C SER A 93 3.87 -22.31 4.16
N SER A 94 4.49 -21.59 3.23
CA SER A 94 4.06 -20.26 2.78
C SER A 94 2.91 -20.28 1.78
N LYS A 95 2.38 -21.43 1.37
CA LYS A 95 1.23 -21.51 0.43
C LYS A 95 0.01 -20.73 0.93
N GLN A 96 -0.21 -20.65 2.22
CA GLN A 96 -1.30 -19.88 2.81
C GLN A 96 -1.13 -18.37 2.65
N TYR A 97 0.09 -17.87 2.33
CA TYR A 97 0.41 -16.46 2.15
C TYR A 97 0.63 -16.05 0.68
N ASN A 98 0.44 -16.97 -0.27
CA ASN A 98 0.38 -16.64 -1.70
C ASN A 98 -0.92 -15.93 -2.10
N TRP A 99 -1.76 -15.67 -1.17
CA TRP A 99 -2.98 -14.92 -1.17
C TRP A 99 -2.90 -13.88 -0.03
N PRO A 100 -3.40 -12.67 -0.18
CA PRO A 100 -4.03 -12.09 -1.38
C PRO A 100 -3.00 -11.58 -2.40
N HIS A 101 -3.48 -11.29 -3.65
CA HIS A 101 -2.66 -10.75 -4.73
C HIS A 101 -2.82 -9.24 -4.90
N LEU A 102 -3.99 -8.70 -4.60
CA LEU A 102 -4.34 -7.30 -4.70
C LEU A 102 -4.87 -6.79 -3.37
N GLY A 103 -4.61 -5.54 -3.08
CA GLY A 103 -5.14 -4.87 -1.90
C GLY A 103 -5.37 -3.38 -2.12
N ILE A 104 -6.34 -2.84 -1.39
CA ILE A 104 -6.61 -1.42 -1.27
C ILE A 104 -6.83 -1.06 0.20
N ARG A 105 -6.25 0.05 0.64
CA ARG A 105 -6.60 0.68 1.91
C ARG A 105 -7.13 2.07 1.66
N GLN A 106 -8.30 2.36 2.22
CA GLN A 106 -8.88 3.71 2.25
C GLN A 106 -9.43 3.99 3.64
N GLY A 107 -8.90 5.02 4.28
CA GLY A 107 -9.22 5.34 5.66
C GLY A 107 -8.98 4.15 6.58
N ARG A 108 -10.03 3.75 7.31
CA ARG A 108 -10.00 2.61 8.24
C ARG A 108 -10.08 1.24 7.56
N TRP A 109 -10.58 1.19 6.31
CA TRP A 109 -10.86 -0.07 5.62
C TRP A 109 -9.69 -0.55 4.80
N LYS A 110 -9.41 -1.85 4.88
CA LYS A 110 -8.47 -2.55 4.02
C LYS A 110 -9.15 -3.76 3.42
N LEU A 111 -9.25 -3.76 2.10
CA LEU A 111 -9.79 -4.89 1.33
C LEU A 111 -8.65 -5.59 0.61
N MET A 112 -8.71 -6.90 0.61
CA MET A 112 -7.79 -7.77 -0.12
C MET A 112 -8.54 -8.74 -1.01
N THR A 113 -7.97 -9.06 -2.18
CA THR A 113 -8.63 -9.94 -3.15
C THR A 113 -7.61 -10.70 -4.02
N ASN A 114 -8.12 -11.69 -4.78
CA ASN A 114 -7.35 -12.37 -5.83
C ASN A 114 -7.33 -11.56 -7.13
N LEU A 115 -6.55 -12.01 -8.10
CA LEU A 115 -6.43 -11.33 -9.42
C LEU A 115 -7.76 -11.28 -10.19
N GLN A 116 -8.67 -12.19 -9.91
CA GLN A 116 -10.00 -12.28 -10.53
C GLN A 116 -11.07 -11.46 -9.81
N LEU A 117 -10.72 -10.82 -8.67
CA LEU A 117 -11.63 -10.03 -7.82
C LEU A 117 -12.82 -10.85 -7.23
N GLN A 118 -12.68 -12.16 -7.15
CA GLN A 118 -13.79 -13.08 -6.77
C GLN A 118 -13.76 -13.47 -5.29
N ARG A 119 -12.56 -13.54 -4.71
CA ARG A 119 -12.38 -13.83 -3.29
C ARG A 119 -11.94 -12.57 -2.59
N THR A 120 -12.65 -12.15 -1.55
CA THR A 120 -12.37 -10.91 -0.81
C THR A 120 -12.26 -11.17 0.69
N GLU A 121 -11.42 -10.37 1.34
CA GLU A 121 -11.39 -10.18 2.79
C GLU A 121 -11.41 -8.67 3.06
N LEU A 122 -12.19 -8.23 4.05
CA LEU A 122 -12.29 -6.82 4.46
C LEU A 122 -11.96 -6.70 5.94
N TYR A 123 -11.10 -5.74 6.28
CA TYR A 123 -10.67 -5.49 7.65
C TYR A 123 -10.87 -4.03 8.05
N ASP A 124 -11.30 -3.82 9.29
CA ASP A 124 -11.37 -2.50 9.94
C ASP A 124 -10.11 -2.26 10.76
N LEU A 125 -9.12 -1.59 10.19
CA LEU A 125 -7.81 -1.42 10.81
C LEU A 125 -7.79 -0.50 12.04
N VAL A 126 -8.89 0.19 12.36
CA VAL A 126 -9.00 0.97 13.59
C VAL A 126 -9.32 0.07 14.78
N GLY A 127 -10.26 -0.85 14.61
CA GLY A 127 -10.65 -1.80 15.67
C GLY A 127 -9.89 -3.11 15.64
N ASP A 128 -9.34 -3.49 14.48
CA ASP A 128 -8.66 -4.76 14.23
C ASP A 128 -7.37 -4.57 13.42
N TRP A 129 -6.39 -3.90 14.01
CA TRP A 129 -5.08 -3.70 13.40
C TRP A 129 -4.34 -5.02 13.09
N ALA A 130 -4.73 -6.11 13.74
CA ALA A 130 -4.16 -7.44 13.55
C ALA A 130 -4.75 -8.21 12.36
N GLU A 131 -5.85 -7.68 11.76
CA GLU A 131 -6.56 -8.32 10.64
C GLU A 131 -7.05 -9.72 11.02
N ALA A 132 -7.60 -9.85 12.24
CA ALA A 132 -8.05 -11.12 12.78
C ALA A 132 -9.46 -11.49 12.31
N LYS A 133 -10.34 -10.48 12.14
CA LYS A 133 -11.75 -10.66 11.80
C LYS A 133 -12.06 -10.11 10.41
N ASP A 134 -12.35 -11.00 9.47
CA ASP A 134 -12.91 -10.63 8.17
C ASP A 134 -14.37 -10.20 8.35
N VAL A 135 -14.69 -8.98 7.91
CA VAL A 135 -16.03 -8.37 7.97
C VAL A 135 -16.63 -8.17 6.57
N SER A 136 -16.11 -8.82 5.54
CA SER A 136 -16.56 -8.66 4.16
C SER A 136 -18.04 -9.00 3.98
N SER A 137 -18.52 -10.03 4.65
CA SER A 137 -19.95 -10.42 4.63
C SER A 137 -20.85 -9.42 5.34
N ASP A 138 -20.34 -8.72 6.37
CA ASP A 138 -21.10 -7.77 7.17
C ASP A 138 -21.16 -6.37 6.52
N ARG A 139 -20.30 -6.11 5.52
CA ARG A 139 -20.12 -4.80 4.89
C ARG A 139 -20.06 -4.87 3.36
N PRO A 140 -21.07 -5.46 2.68
CA PRO A 140 -21.03 -5.69 1.22
C PRO A 140 -20.93 -4.40 0.41
N GLN A 141 -21.52 -3.29 0.87
CA GLN A 141 -21.45 -1.99 0.17
C GLN A 141 -20.02 -1.45 0.14
N ILE A 142 -19.29 -1.54 1.28
CA ILE A 142 -17.88 -1.12 1.36
C ILE A 142 -17.00 -2.02 0.48
N VAL A 143 -17.28 -3.33 0.47
CA VAL A 143 -16.58 -4.27 -0.42
C VAL A 143 -16.75 -3.85 -1.87
N GLN A 144 -17.98 -3.57 -2.33
CA GLN A 144 -18.26 -3.16 -3.71
C GLN A 144 -17.56 -1.85 -4.07
N GLU A 145 -17.62 -0.84 -3.19
CA GLU A 145 -16.94 0.45 -3.40
C GLU A 145 -15.44 0.28 -3.58
N LEU A 146 -14.80 -0.45 -2.67
CA LEU A 146 -13.35 -0.65 -2.69
C LEU A 146 -12.92 -1.54 -3.86
N LEU A 147 -13.69 -2.57 -4.21
CA LEU A 147 -13.43 -3.39 -5.40
C LEU A 147 -13.48 -2.57 -6.68
N ALA A 148 -14.47 -1.70 -6.84
CA ALA A 148 -14.58 -0.83 -8.00
C ALA A 148 -13.38 0.13 -8.14
N LYS A 149 -12.86 0.67 -7.02
CA LYS A 149 -11.65 1.49 -7.01
C LYS A 149 -10.40 0.67 -7.37
N LEU A 150 -10.29 -0.53 -6.80
CA LEU A 150 -9.18 -1.43 -7.04
C LEU A 150 -9.14 -1.92 -8.50
N GLU A 151 -10.29 -2.21 -9.09
CA GLU A 151 -10.42 -2.61 -10.49
C GLU A 151 -9.98 -1.48 -11.45
N ARG A 152 -10.44 -0.25 -11.20
CA ARG A 152 -9.97 0.92 -11.96
C ARG A 152 -8.47 1.11 -11.88
N TRP A 153 -7.90 1.05 -10.68
CA TRP A 153 -6.45 1.13 -10.51
C TRP A 153 -5.72 -0.02 -11.22
N LYS A 154 -6.21 -1.25 -11.07
CA LYS A 154 -5.63 -2.42 -11.74
C LYS A 154 -5.60 -2.27 -13.27
N SER A 155 -6.62 -1.65 -13.86
CA SER A 155 -6.67 -1.43 -15.32
C SER A 155 -5.60 -0.45 -15.83
N THR A 156 -5.01 0.38 -14.95
CA THR A 156 -3.90 1.28 -15.29
C THR A 156 -2.52 0.58 -15.24
N LEU A 157 -2.44 -0.60 -14.64
CA LEU A 157 -1.18 -1.30 -14.49
C LEU A 157 -0.77 -1.97 -15.79
N PRO A 158 0.53 -1.96 -16.15
CA PRO A 158 1.03 -2.69 -17.29
C PRO A 158 0.86 -4.20 -17.07
N LEU A 159 0.36 -4.92 -18.07
CA LEU A 159 0.19 -6.38 -18.02
C LEU A 159 1.53 -7.09 -17.80
N GLU A 160 2.59 -6.58 -18.39
CA GLU A 160 3.94 -7.07 -18.24
C GLU A 160 4.95 -5.92 -18.07
N PRO A 161 6.04 -6.15 -17.32
CA PRO A 161 7.12 -5.16 -17.22
C PRO A 161 7.66 -4.80 -18.61
N ALA A 162 7.91 -3.52 -18.86
CA ALA A 162 8.56 -3.10 -20.10
C ALA A 162 9.90 -3.82 -20.27
N LYS A 163 10.17 -4.34 -21.47
CA LYS A 163 11.43 -5.08 -21.77
C LYS A 163 12.68 -4.25 -21.44
N SER A 164 12.59 -2.93 -21.54
CA SER A 164 13.67 -2.01 -21.20
C SER A 164 14.02 -2.01 -19.70
N THR A 165 13.10 -2.41 -18.83
CA THR A 165 13.32 -2.47 -17.37
C THR A 165 13.97 -3.78 -16.91
N LEU A 166 14.09 -4.76 -17.81
CA LEU A 166 14.73 -6.04 -17.50
C LEU A 166 16.25 -5.90 -17.55
N SER A 167 16.94 -6.44 -16.53
CA SER A 167 18.40 -6.53 -16.54
C SER A 167 18.89 -7.38 -17.74
N LYS A 168 20.13 -7.10 -18.22
CA LYS A 168 20.76 -7.88 -19.33
C LYS A 168 20.76 -9.39 -19.01
N ALA A 169 21.00 -9.78 -17.76
CA ALA A 169 20.99 -11.18 -17.31
C ALA A 169 19.61 -11.86 -17.42
N ARG A 170 18.50 -11.12 -17.43
CA ARG A 170 17.13 -11.66 -17.60
C ARG A 170 16.69 -11.69 -19.05
N LYS A 171 17.35 -10.92 -19.93
CA LYS A 171 17.06 -10.93 -21.39
C LYS A 171 17.59 -12.17 -22.09
N GLN A 172 18.49 -12.93 -21.46
CA GLN A 172 19.16 -14.11 -22.01
C GLN A 172 18.54 -15.45 -21.55
N ARG A 173 17.43 -15.41 -20.79
CA ARG A 173 16.66 -16.58 -20.35
C ARG A 173 15.24 -16.52 -20.92
#